data_54e57f9fef8c4d66573290c906573cc5
#
_entry.id   54e57f9fef8c4d66573290c906573cc5
#
_cell.length_a   1.000
_cell.length_b   1.000
_cell.length_c   1.000
_cell.angle_alpha   90.00
_cell.angle_beta   90.00
_cell.angle_gamma   90.00
#
_symmetry.space_group_name_H-M   'P 1'
#
loop_
_entity.id
_entity.type
_entity.pdbx_description
1 polymer ?
#
loop_
_entity_poly.entity_id
_entity_poly.type
_entity_poly.pdbx_seq_one_letter_code
_entity_poly.pdbx_strand_id
1 'polypeptide(L)'
;MRVPSAWGIAGSPVQHSVTPMLFDVIGRAVGIHLPSRLVIDVDSVDELLRHLATLEGDIWLSCTTPLKYGLSKRYGDQDSISDSINQIARKGGRMVVGNTDGLGFLEACESEGIVPTGMTMKMRGGGATARSIALEWTRMGGCVIPIKGRRQLPDGPWSDMINQEAEADIALDLDVSPGERGDSDLRAKKTLSISYGLDWKPDDFAIKMVCAQHLVAWRTLYAPLMADKLPSLEDTIGALSEEKRTNNHS
;
A
#
# COMPACT_ATOMS: atom_id res chain seq x y z
N MET A 1 -2.07 24.89 0.83
CA MET A 1 -2.00 23.56 0.16
C MET A 1 -2.80 23.67 -1.13
N ARG A 2 -2.30 23.14 -2.25
CA ARG A 2 -3.08 23.04 -3.49
C ARG A 2 -3.82 21.72 -3.51
N VAL A 3 -5.12 21.76 -3.76
CA VAL A 3 -5.94 20.59 -4.04
C VAL A 3 -5.56 20.09 -5.44
N PRO A 4 -5.43 18.77 -5.68
CA PRO A 4 -5.09 18.26 -7.01
C PRO A 4 -6.23 18.52 -8.00
N SER A 5 -5.91 18.66 -9.27
CA SER A 5 -6.90 18.73 -10.36
C SER A 5 -7.50 17.34 -10.63
N ALA A 6 -6.74 16.29 -10.36
CA ALA A 6 -7.17 14.90 -10.52
C ALA A 6 -6.48 13.98 -9.50
N TRP A 7 -7.11 12.87 -9.19
CA TRP A 7 -6.64 11.93 -8.18
C TRP A 7 -7.20 10.52 -8.43
N GLY A 8 -6.55 9.50 -7.91
CA GLY A 8 -7.09 8.15 -8.05
C GLY A 8 -6.06 7.04 -7.96
N ILE A 9 -6.24 6.03 -8.81
CA ILE A 9 -5.42 4.81 -8.84
C ILE A 9 -4.96 4.48 -10.27
N ALA A 10 -3.76 3.89 -10.38
CA ALA A 10 -3.23 3.30 -11.60
C ALA A 10 -2.62 1.92 -11.34
N GLY A 11 -2.71 1.03 -12.33
CA GLY A 11 -2.19 -0.35 -12.34
C GLY A 11 -3.11 -1.26 -13.12
N SER A 12 -2.92 -2.57 -13.02
CA SER A 12 -3.79 -3.54 -13.71
C SER A 12 -3.80 -4.90 -12.96
N PRO A 13 -5.00 -5.44 -12.63
CA PRO A 13 -6.32 -4.81 -12.68
C PRO A 13 -6.56 -3.84 -11.51
N VAL A 14 -7.41 -2.82 -11.66
CA VAL A 14 -7.68 -1.80 -10.62
C VAL A 14 -9.16 -1.65 -10.24
N GLN A 15 -10.08 -2.29 -10.96
CA GLN A 15 -11.52 -2.11 -10.79
C GLN A 15 -12.05 -2.54 -9.41
N HIS A 16 -11.40 -3.50 -8.74
CA HIS A 16 -11.76 -3.98 -7.41
C HIS A 16 -11.21 -3.13 -6.26
N SER A 17 -10.39 -2.12 -6.58
CA SER A 17 -9.65 -1.37 -5.57
C SER A 17 -10.53 -0.43 -4.76
N VAL A 18 -10.36 -0.47 -3.44
CA VAL A 18 -11.00 0.48 -2.50
C VAL A 18 -10.32 1.86 -2.48
N THR A 19 -9.19 2.01 -3.14
CA THR A 19 -8.41 3.26 -3.19
C THR A 19 -9.24 4.49 -3.56
N PRO A 20 -10.12 4.46 -4.60
CA PRO A 20 -10.94 5.63 -4.91
C PRO A 20 -11.87 6.03 -3.77
N MET A 21 -12.49 5.06 -3.08
CA MET A 21 -13.31 5.36 -1.91
C MET A 21 -12.48 5.95 -0.76
N LEU A 22 -11.25 5.46 -0.55
CA LEU A 22 -10.35 5.98 0.49
C LEU A 22 -9.96 7.44 0.25
N PHE A 23 -9.67 7.83 -0.98
CA PHE A 23 -9.41 9.22 -1.30
C PHE A 23 -10.61 10.12 -0.94
N ASP A 24 -11.84 9.70 -1.30
CA ASP A 24 -13.07 10.44 -1.00
C ASP A 24 -13.31 10.53 0.51
N VAL A 25 -13.20 9.41 1.23
CA VAL A 25 -13.41 9.34 2.69
C VAL A 25 -12.42 10.22 3.44
N ILE A 26 -11.12 10.09 3.16
CA ILE A 26 -10.08 10.89 3.83
C ILE A 26 -10.21 12.36 3.44
N GLY A 27 -10.44 12.65 2.15
CA GLY A 27 -10.65 14.02 1.68
C GLY A 27 -11.79 14.73 2.41
N ARG A 28 -12.94 14.08 2.53
CA ARG A 28 -14.09 14.62 3.29
C ARG A 28 -13.74 14.84 4.76
N ALA A 29 -13.04 13.89 5.40
CA ALA A 29 -12.67 14.01 6.81
C ALA A 29 -11.78 15.23 7.09
N VAL A 30 -10.90 15.61 6.15
CA VAL A 30 -10.03 16.80 6.29
C VAL A 30 -10.59 18.05 5.62
N GLY A 31 -11.84 18.01 5.13
CA GLY A 31 -12.51 19.16 4.49
C GLY A 31 -11.96 19.49 3.10
N ILE A 32 -11.38 18.53 2.40
CA ILE A 32 -10.87 18.71 1.03
C ILE A 32 -11.86 18.06 0.06
N HIS A 33 -12.44 18.89 -0.82
CA HIS A 33 -13.21 18.37 -1.94
C HIS A 33 -12.27 18.00 -3.09
N LEU A 34 -12.24 16.71 -3.44
CA LEU A 34 -11.39 16.19 -4.51
C LEU A 34 -12.19 16.18 -5.83
N PRO A 35 -11.68 16.82 -6.91
CA PRO A 35 -12.50 17.03 -8.11
C PRO A 35 -12.57 15.77 -8.99
N SER A 36 -11.62 15.54 -9.86
CA SER A 36 -11.70 14.52 -10.91
C SER A 36 -11.08 13.20 -10.49
N ARG A 37 -11.90 12.15 -10.36
CA ARG A 37 -11.44 10.79 -10.07
C ARG A 37 -10.81 10.15 -11.31
N LEU A 38 -9.67 9.48 -11.12
CA LEU A 38 -8.97 8.69 -12.12
C LEU A 38 -8.96 7.21 -11.71
N VAL A 39 -9.29 6.34 -12.66
CA VAL A 39 -9.08 4.90 -12.58
C VAL A 39 -8.36 4.50 -13.88
N ILE A 40 -7.05 4.33 -13.79
CA ILE A 40 -6.18 4.15 -14.95
C ILE A 40 -5.72 2.69 -14.97
N ASP A 41 -6.34 1.88 -15.83
CA ASP A 41 -5.98 0.47 -16.00
C ASP A 41 -4.89 0.35 -17.06
N VAL A 42 -3.65 0.24 -16.59
CA VAL A 42 -2.44 0.17 -17.43
C VAL A 42 -1.42 -0.78 -16.81
N ASP A 43 -0.64 -1.45 -17.64
CA ASP A 43 0.37 -2.43 -17.24
C ASP A 43 1.82 -1.93 -17.33
N SER A 44 2.04 -0.73 -17.87
CA SER A 44 3.36 -0.16 -18.04
C SER A 44 3.46 1.29 -17.55
N VAL A 45 4.67 1.65 -17.08
CA VAL A 45 4.96 3.03 -16.63
C VAL A 45 4.89 4.01 -17.82
N ASP A 46 5.34 3.60 -18.99
CA ASP A 46 5.31 4.48 -20.19
C ASP A 46 3.88 4.81 -20.60
N GLU A 47 2.96 3.86 -20.49
CA GLU A 47 1.55 4.10 -20.75
C GLU A 47 0.94 5.02 -19.70
N LEU A 48 1.22 4.77 -18.41
CA LEU A 48 0.82 5.68 -17.33
C LEU A 48 1.30 7.10 -17.62
N LEU A 49 2.56 7.30 -17.96
CA LEU A 49 3.13 8.62 -18.21
C LEU A 49 2.49 9.31 -19.42
N ARG A 50 2.13 8.56 -20.46
CA ARG A 50 1.35 9.12 -21.58
C ARG A 50 -0.02 9.63 -21.15
N HIS A 51 -0.74 8.87 -20.29
CA HIS A 51 -2.00 9.34 -19.69
C HIS A 51 -1.79 10.60 -18.87
N LEU A 52 -0.79 10.62 -17.98
CA LEU A 52 -0.54 11.77 -17.11
C LEU A 52 -0.11 13.03 -17.89
N ALA A 53 0.52 12.86 -19.07
CA ALA A 53 0.91 13.97 -19.92
C ALA A 53 -0.28 14.71 -20.56
N THR A 54 -1.44 14.06 -20.70
CA THR A 54 -2.68 14.69 -21.21
C THR A 54 -3.45 15.47 -20.14
N LEU A 55 -3.07 15.33 -18.87
CA LEU A 55 -3.76 15.96 -17.76
C LEU A 55 -3.04 17.24 -17.32
N GLU A 56 -3.80 18.28 -17.01
CA GLU A 56 -3.28 19.55 -16.50
C GLU A 56 -3.34 19.60 -14.97
N GLY A 57 -2.53 20.48 -14.37
CA GLY A 57 -2.54 20.78 -12.94
C GLY A 57 -1.86 19.70 -12.08
N ASP A 58 -2.12 19.77 -10.79
CA ASP A 58 -1.57 18.83 -9.81
C ASP A 58 -2.36 17.51 -9.80
N ILE A 59 -1.69 16.40 -9.58
CA ILE A 59 -2.29 15.05 -9.61
C ILE A 59 -1.81 14.26 -8.39
N TRP A 60 -2.72 13.54 -7.74
CA TRP A 60 -2.41 12.57 -6.69
C TRP A 60 -2.84 11.19 -7.13
N LEU A 61 -1.93 10.23 -7.12
CA LEU A 61 -2.20 8.91 -7.67
C LEU A 61 -1.55 7.79 -6.84
N SER A 62 -2.37 6.85 -6.38
CA SER A 62 -1.88 5.59 -5.86
C SER A 62 -1.56 4.64 -7.02
N CYS A 63 -0.45 3.91 -6.93
CA CYS A 63 -0.01 2.99 -7.96
C CYS A 63 0.12 1.58 -7.43
N THR A 64 -0.47 0.62 -8.12
CA THR A 64 -0.41 -0.79 -7.76
C THR A 64 0.37 -1.61 -8.79
N THR A 65 0.31 -2.94 -8.68
CA THR A 65 0.89 -3.87 -9.64
C THR A 65 0.36 -3.57 -11.06
N PRO A 66 1.22 -3.65 -12.10
CA PRO A 66 2.65 -4.00 -12.09
C PRO A 66 3.58 -2.78 -11.98
N LEU A 67 3.07 -1.58 -11.73
CA LEU A 67 3.78 -0.30 -11.92
C LEU A 67 4.88 -0.02 -10.88
N LYS A 68 4.75 -0.51 -9.64
CA LYS A 68 5.58 -0.12 -8.49
C LYS A 68 7.09 -0.19 -8.74
N TYR A 69 7.57 -1.29 -9.34
CA TYR A 69 8.98 -1.47 -9.65
C TYR A 69 9.46 -0.56 -10.77
N GLY A 70 8.68 -0.46 -11.86
CA GLY A 70 9.00 0.42 -12.98
C GLY A 70 9.06 1.90 -12.59
N LEU A 71 8.14 2.33 -11.71
CA LEU A 71 8.15 3.68 -11.15
C LEU A 71 9.41 3.93 -10.31
N SER A 72 9.84 2.94 -9.50
CA SER A 72 11.08 3.06 -8.73
C SER A 72 12.30 3.20 -9.65
N LYS A 73 12.37 2.45 -10.74
CA LYS A 73 13.46 2.60 -11.72
C LYS A 73 13.42 3.95 -12.46
N ARG A 74 12.26 4.57 -12.59
CA ARG A 74 12.09 5.84 -13.30
C ARG A 74 12.30 7.07 -12.43
N TYR A 75 11.86 7.01 -11.15
CA TYR A 75 11.80 8.16 -10.25
C TYR A 75 12.50 7.93 -8.91
N GLY A 76 12.89 6.68 -8.60
CA GLY A 76 13.70 6.41 -7.42
C GLY A 76 15.06 7.06 -7.57
N ASP A 77 15.56 7.63 -6.47
CA ASP A 77 16.96 7.99 -6.34
C ASP A 77 17.82 6.74 -6.05
N GLN A 78 19.14 6.90 -5.97
CA GLN A 78 20.05 5.79 -5.66
C GLN A 78 19.82 5.21 -4.26
N ASP A 79 19.08 5.93 -3.40
CA ASP A 79 18.71 5.55 -2.04
C ASP A 79 17.30 4.91 -1.96
N SER A 80 16.66 4.62 -3.09
CA SER A 80 15.37 3.91 -3.17
C SER A 80 15.52 2.43 -2.80
N ILE A 81 15.69 2.21 -1.49
CA ILE A 81 16.18 0.97 -0.86
C ILE A 81 15.26 -0.23 -1.11
N SER A 82 13.95 -0.02 -1.27
CA SER A 82 12.98 -1.11 -1.47
C SER A 82 12.65 -1.39 -2.93
N ASP A 83 13.19 -0.62 -3.88
CA ASP A 83 12.83 -0.71 -5.30
C ASP A 83 11.29 -0.71 -5.52
N SER A 84 10.57 0.11 -4.77
CA SER A 84 9.12 0.18 -4.81
C SER A 84 8.62 1.61 -4.66
N ILE A 85 7.77 2.06 -5.57
CA ILE A 85 7.00 3.30 -5.46
C ILE A 85 5.54 2.95 -5.69
N ASN A 86 4.68 3.25 -4.71
CA ASN A 86 3.25 3.00 -4.78
C ASN A 86 2.41 4.28 -4.70
N GLN A 87 3.04 5.44 -4.52
CA GLN A 87 2.36 6.73 -4.46
C GLN A 87 3.12 7.74 -5.31
N ILE A 88 2.42 8.50 -6.14
CA ILE A 88 2.98 9.61 -6.91
C ILE A 88 2.10 10.85 -6.77
N ALA A 89 2.74 12.01 -6.79
CA ALA A 89 2.06 13.30 -6.84
C ALA A 89 2.78 14.21 -7.83
N ARG A 90 2.04 14.80 -8.76
CA ARG A 90 2.53 15.95 -9.52
C ARG A 90 2.13 17.20 -8.78
N LYS A 91 3.11 18.01 -8.37
CA LYS A 91 2.93 19.24 -7.61
C LYS A 91 3.71 20.38 -8.28
N GLY A 92 2.99 21.36 -8.81
CA GLY A 92 3.62 22.48 -9.52
C GLY A 92 4.52 22.02 -10.67
N GLY A 93 4.12 21.00 -11.40
CA GLY A 93 4.85 20.42 -12.52
C GLY A 93 5.97 19.43 -12.14
N ARG A 94 6.27 19.25 -10.83
CA ARG A 94 7.28 18.30 -10.35
C ARG A 94 6.63 16.99 -9.90
N MET A 95 7.25 15.86 -10.27
CA MET A 95 6.85 14.55 -9.75
C MET A 95 7.50 14.34 -8.39
N VAL A 96 6.67 14.02 -7.39
CA VAL A 96 7.08 13.59 -6.05
C VAL A 96 6.54 12.18 -5.84
N VAL A 97 7.34 11.31 -5.27
CA VAL A 97 7.04 9.89 -5.17
C VAL A 97 7.21 9.40 -3.73
N GLY A 98 6.57 8.28 -3.42
CA GLY A 98 6.68 7.67 -2.10
C GLY A 98 6.36 6.18 -2.14
N ASN A 99 6.79 5.50 -1.07
CA ASN A 99 6.43 4.12 -0.80
C ASN A 99 5.80 4.02 0.59
N THR A 100 4.57 3.55 0.64
CA THR A 100 3.78 3.45 1.87
C THR A 100 3.36 2.01 2.22
N ASP A 101 3.74 1.01 1.41
CA ASP A 101 3.34 -0.39 1.63
C ASP A 101 3.84 -0.91 2.98
N GLY A 102 5.13 -0.76 3.26
CA GLY A 102 5.74 -1.26 4.50
C GLY A 102 5.26 -0.50 5.73
N LEU A 103 5.17 0.82 5.65
CA LEU A 103 4.67 1.65 6.77
C LEU A 103 3.19 1.36 7.05
N GLY A 104 2.36 1.22 6.01
CA GLY A 104 0.96 0.84 6.19
C GLY A 104 0.80 -0.58 6.75
N PHE A 105 1.69 -1.51 6.40
CA PHE A 105 1.73 -2.83 7.02
C PHE A 105 2.04 -2.74 8.52
N LEU A 106 3.03 -1.93 8.92
CA LEU A 106 3.38 -1.75 10.34
C LEU A 106 2.23 -1.12 11.14
N GLU A 107 1.57 -0.09 10.62
CA GLU A 107 0.43 0.51 11.30
C GLU A 107 -0.77 -0.45 11.42
N ALA A 108 -1.00 -1.28 10.41
CA ALA A 108 -2.01 -2.34 10.51
C ALA A 108 -1.60 -3.40 11.54
N CYS A 109 -0.33 -3.78 11.63
CA CYS A 109 0.19 -4.67 12.66
C CYS A 109 -0.01 -4.08 14.06
N GLU A 110 0.32 -2.81 14.26
CA GLU A 110 0.13 -2.11 15.54
C GLU A 110 -1.34 -2.13 15.98
N SER A 111 -2.28 -1.92 15.05
CA SER A 111 -3.73 -2.00 15.33
C SER A 111 -4.20 -3.40 15.77
N GLU A 112 -3.40 -4.44 15.48
CA GLU A 112 -3.62 -5.84 15.88
C GLU A 112 -2.78 -6.25 17.10
N GLY A 113 -2.07 -5.30 17.73
CA GLY A 113 -1.15 -5.57 18.83
C GLY A 113 0.11 -6.34 18.42
N ILE A 114 0.48 -6.32 17.14
CA ILE A 114 1.68 -6.97 16.62
C ILE A 114 2.81 -5.93 16.57
N VAL A 115 3.85 -6.18 17.35
CA VAL A 115 5.06 -5.34 17.42
C VAL A 115 6.24 -6.12 16.84
N PRO A 116 6.90 -5.66 15.77
CA PRO A 116 7.94 -6.42 15.07
C PRO A 116 9.13 -6.82 15.92
N THR A 117 9.51 -6.01 16.92
CA THR A 117 10.71 -6.22 17.74
C THR A 117 10.75 -7.62 18.35
N GLY A 118 11.74 -8.41 17.97
CA GLY A 118 11.93 -9.79 18.44
C GLY A 118 10.99 -10.82 17.83
N MET A 119 10.06 -10.42 16.95
CA MET A 119 9.18 -11.34 16.23
C MET A 119 9.79 -11.81 14.91
N THR A 120 9.42 -13.00 14.49
CA THR A 120 9.83 -13.58 13.21
C THR A 120 8.64 -13.71 12.26
N MET A 121 8.78 -13.10 11.07
CA MET A 121 7.79 -13.17 10.01
C MET A 121 8.22 -14.14 8.91
N LYS A 122 7.43 -15.19 8.68
CA LYS A 122 7.56 -16.06 7.50
C LYS A 122 6.84 -15.43 6.33
N MET A 123 7.56 -15.05 5.28
CA MET A 123 7.02 -14.27 4.18
C MET A 123 7.27 -14.95 2.84
N ARG A 124 6.21 -15.25 2.08
CA ARG A 124 6.30 -15.75 0.70
C ARG A 124 6.21 -14.60 -0.28
N GLY A 125 7.12 -14.61 -1.24
CA GLY A 125 7.20 -13.64 -2.33
C GLY A 125 8.33 -12.62 -2.18
N GLY A 126 8.75 -12.01 -3.31
CA GLY A 126 9.86 -11.06 -3.39
C GLY A 126 9.55 -9.85 -4.30
N GLY A 127 8.27 -9.55 -4.48
CA GLY A 127 7.83 -8.39 -5.26
C GLY A 127 8.06 -7.04 -4.54
N ALA A 128 7.61 -5.96 -5.15
CA ALA A 128 7.78 -4.60 -4.62
C ALA A 128 7.21 -4.45 -3.19
N THR A 129 5.99 -4.94 -2.95
CA THR A 129 5.35 -4.90 -1.63
C THR A 129 6.12 -5.74 -0.61
N ALA A 130 6.61 -6.95 -1.01
CA ALA A 130 7.41 -7.80 -0.12
C ALA A 130 8.68 -7.10 0.36
N ARG A 131 9.41 -6.44 -0.56
CA ARG A 131 10.62 -5.69 -0.22
C ARG A 131 10.34 -4.51 0.70
N SER A 132 9.24 -3.80 0.46
CA SER A 132 8.83 -2.69 1.32
C SER A 132 8.48 -3.16 2.74
N ILE A 133 7.74 -4.26 2.86
CA ILE A 133 7.40 -4.85 4.16
C ILE A 133 8.64 -5.38 4.87
N ALA A 134 9.51 -6.14 4.17
CA ALA A 134 10.74 -6.66 4.75
C ALA A 134 11.62 -5.54 5.31
N LEU A 135 11.76 -4.45 4.54
CA LEU A 135 12.52 -3.28 4.96
C LEU A 135 12.01 -2.68 6.28
N GLU A 136 10.73 -2.35 6.32
CA GLU A 136 10.17 -1.66 7.49
C GLU A 136 10.06 -2.62 8.70
N TRP A 137 9.72 -3.89 8.48
CA TRP A 137 9.69 -4.91 9.52
C TRP A 137 11.05 -5.08 10.21
N THR A 138 12.12 -5.21 9.41
CA THR A 138 13.47 -5.42 9.96
C THR A 138 14.05 -4.15 10.59
N ARG A 139 13.70 -2.96 10.09
CA ARG A 139 14.02 -1.68 10.75
C ARG A 139 13.45 -1.58 12.17
N MET A 140 12.29 -2.21 12.39
CA MET A 140 11.64 -2.27 13.71
C MET A 140 12.14 -3.45 14.57
N GLY A 141 13.24 -4.13 14.17
CA GLY A 141 13.87 -5.20 14.93
C GLY A 141 13.21 -6.58 14.77
N GLY A 142 12.37 -6.76 13.74
CA GLY A 142 11.82 -8.07 13.39
C GLY A 142 12.75 -8.87 12.49
N CYS A 143 12.65 -10.21 12.53
CA CYS A 143 13.35 -11.12 11.62
C CYS A 143 12.42 -11.61 10.51
N VAL A 144 13.02 -12.05 9.38
CA VAL A 144 12.29 -12.59 8.23
C VAL A 144 12.78 -14.01 7.89
N ILE A 145 11.82 -14.91 7.64
CA ILE A 145 12.05 -16.20 6.98
C ILE A 145 11.50 -16.08 5.56
N PRO A 146 12.33 -15.84 4.54
CA PRO A 146 11.86 -15.70 3.18
C PRO A 146 11.52 -17.09 2.60
N ILE A 147 10.29 -17.21 2.11
CA ILE A 147 9.82 -18.40 1.38
C ILE A 147 9.73 -18.06 -0.10
N LYS A 148 10.33 -18.90 -0.92
CA LYS A 148 10.25 -18.73 -2.37
C LYS A 148 8.80 -18.87 -2.83
N GLY A 149 8.32 -17.84 -3.51
CA GLY A 149 7.08 -17.85 -4.27
C GLY A 149 7.37 -17.71 -5.77
N ARG A 150 6.51 -17.01 -6.50
CA ARG A 150 6.77 -16.65 -7.92
C ARG A 150 8.09 -15.89 -8.08
N ARG A 151 8.45 -15.08 -7.09
CA ARG A 151 9.74 -14.38 -6.99
C ARG A 151 10.35 -14.66 -5.62
N GLN A 152 11.67 -14.87 -5.60
CA GLN A 152 12.44 -14.90 -4.37
C GLN A 152 12.59 -13.47 -3.82
N LEU A 153 12.55 -13.31 -2.50
CA LEU A 153 12.98 -12.05 -1.87
C LEU A 153 14.48 -11.87 -2.18
N PRO A 154 14.87 -10.81 -2.89
CA PRO A 154 16.29 -10.58 -3.21
C PRO A 154 17.06 -10.15 -1.97
N ASP A 155 18.38 -10.17 -2.04
CA ASP A 155 19.22 -9.53 -1.04
C ASP A 155 18.93 -8.03 -0.94
N GLY A 156 19.02 -7.51 0.28
CA GLY A 156 18.70 -6.12 0.57
C GLY A 156 19.00 -5.77 2.01
N PRO A 157 18.58 -4.59 2.48
CA PRO A 157 18.85 -4.13 3.84
C PRO A 157 18.29 -5.02 4.96
N TRP A 158 17.41 -5.93 4.62
CA TRP A 158 16.82 -6.94 5.52
C TRP A 158 17.67 -8.22 5.63
N SER A 159 18.76 -8.36 4.84
CA SER A 159 19.49 -9.63 4.73
C SER A 159 20.13 -10.06 6.05
N ASP A 160 20.60 -9.11 6.86
CA ASP A 160 21.20 -9.39 8.17
C ASP A 160 20.15 -9.86 9.22
N MET A 161 18.87 -9.66 8.93
CA MET A 161 17.74 -10.06 9.78
C MET A 161 17.02 -11.31 9.26
N ILE A 162 17.62 -12.07 8.35
CA ILE A 162 17.12 -13.36 7.90
C ILE A 162 17.49 -14.43 8.92
N ASN A 163 16.48 -15.14 9.45
CA ASN A 163 16.68 -16.26 10.37
C ASN A 163 15.80 -17.45 9.96
N GLN A 164 16.39 -18.39 9.25
CA GLN A 164 15.67 -19.55 8.70
C GLN A 164 15.35 -20.64 9.73
N GLU A 165 15.98 -20.61 10.91
CA GLU A 165 15.81 -21.64 11.94
C GLU A 165 14.79 -21.26 13.02
N ALA A 166 14.33 -20.00 13.04
CA ALA A 166 13.39 -19.53 14.04
C ALA A 166 11.97 -20.04 13.79
N GLU A 167 11.21 -20.19 14.88
CA GLU A 167 9.75 -20.35 14.76
C GLU A 167 9.12 -19.04 14.31
N ALA A 168 8.16 -19.13 13.38
CA ALA A 168 7.47 -17.97 12.87
C ALA A 168 6.33 -17.54 13.80
N ASP A 169 6.33 -16.29 14.21
CA ASP A 169 5.23 -15.66 14.95
C ASP A 169 4.08 -15.30 14.01
N ILE A 170 4.41 -14.76 12.84
CA ILE A 170 3.42 -14.44 11.80
C ILE A 170 3.82 -15.06 10.46
N ALA A 171 2.79 -15.36 9.65
CA ALA A 171 2.95 -15.75 8.26
C ALA A 171 2.25 -14.76 7.34
N LEU A 172 2.91 -14.40 6.23
CA LEU A 172 2.42 -13.48 5.21
C LEU A 172 2.66 -14.07 3.82
N ASP A 173 1.59 -14.28 3.07
CA ASP A 173 1.66 -14.76 1.69
C ASP A 173 1.33 -13.63 0.71
N LEU A 174 2.35 -13.19 -0.05
CA LEU A 174 2.23 -12.12 -1.03
C LEU A 174 2.05 -12.63 -2.46
N ASP A 175 1.96 -13.94 -2.63
CA ASP A 175 1.72 -14.57 -3.94
C ASP A 175 0.25 -14.88 -4.20
N VAL A 176 -0.61 -14.63 -3.23
CA VAL A 176 -2.06 -14.69 -3.41
C VAL A 176 -2.49 -13.62 -4.43
N SER A 177 -3.29 -14.01 -5.40
CA SER A 177 -3.80 -13.09 -6.42
C SER A 177 -4.73 -12.04 -5.79
N PRO A 178 -4.75 -10.80 -6.31
CA PRO A 178 -5.72 -9.80 -5.89
C PRO A 178 -7.15 -10.34 -6.03
N GLY A 179 -7.95 -10.17 -4.96
CA GLY A 179 -9.34 -10.64 -4.94
C GLY A 179 -9.52 -12.12 -4.58
N GLU A 180 -8.44 -12.88 -4.47
CA GLU A 180 -8.49 -14.26 -4.02
C GLU A 180 -8.18 -14.36 -2.51
N ARG A 181 -8.94 -15.18 -1.81
CA ARG A 181 -8.59 -15.66 -0.47
C ARG A 181 -7.81 -16.97 -0.67
N GLY A 182 -6.49 -16.86 -0.73
CA GLY A 182 -5.64 -18.06 -0.79
C GLY A 182 -5.54 -18.70 0.59
N ASP A 183 -5.82 -19.99 0.67
CA ASP A 183 -5.40 -20.80 1.81
C ASP A 183 -3.88 -20.97 1.71
N SER A 184 -3.17 -20.17 2.50
CA SER A 184 -1.71 -20.28 2.59
C SER A 184 -1.35 -21.54 3.38
N ASP A 185 -0.44 -22.36 2.83
CA ASP A 185 0.20 -23.48 3.51
C ASP A 185 1.30 -23.03 4.50
N LEU A 186 1.56 -21.73 4.56
CA LEU A 186 2.51 -21.17 5.52
C LEU A 186 1.97 -21.34 6.95
N ARG A 187 2.83 -21.86 7.82
CA ARG A 187 2.49 -22.07 9.24
C ARG A 187 3.22 -21.08 10.11
N ALA A 188 2.47 -20.44 11.02
CA ALA A 188 2.94 -19.55 12.07
C ALA A 188 1.88 -19.47 13.19
N LYS A 189 2.17 -18.77 14.27
CA LYS A 189 1.19 -18.55 15.35
C LYS A 189 -0.03 -17.75 14.86
N LYS A 190 0.19 -16.79 13.94
CA LYS A 190 -0.86 -16.00 13.28
C LYS A 190 -0.57 -15.88 11.78
N THR A 191 -1.60 -16.01 10.94
CA THR A 191 -1.49 -15.78 9.49
C THR A 191 -2.20 -14.50 9.12
N LEU A 192 -1.53 -13.63 8.35
CA LEU A 192 -2.05 -12.38 7.84
C LEU A 192 -2.26 -12.48 6.33
N SER A 193 -3.35 -11.90 5.84
CA SER A 193 -3.61 -11.76 4.40
C SER A 193 -3.66 -10.29 4.02
N ILE A 194 -2.98 -9.93 2.93
CA ILE A 194 -3.04 -8.59 2.34
C ILE A 194 -3.86 -8.54 1.06
N SER A 195 -4.49 -9.65 0.69
CA SER A 195 -5.42 -9.72 -0.42
C SER A 195 -6.85 -9.57 0.05
N TYR A 196 -7.64 -8.80 -0.67
CA TYR A 196 -9.07 -8.60 -0.44
C TYR A 196 -9.83 -8.62 -1.77
N GLY A 197 -11.09 -9.09 -1.73
CA GLY A 197 -12.02 -9.07 -2.85
C GLY A 197 -13.13 -8.03 -2.65
N LEU A 198 -14.17 -8.07 -3.49
CA LEU A 198 -15.32 -7.17 -3.39
C LEU A 198 -16.13 -7.38 -2.09
N ASP A 199 -16.07 -8.58 -1.52
CA ASP A 199 -16.76 -9.00 -0.30
C ASP A 199 -15.99 -8.69 1.00
N TRP A 200 -14.94 -7.83 0.92
CA TRP A 200 -14.11 -7.49 2.07
C TRP A 200 -14.91 -7.01 3.29
N LYS A 201 -14.34 -7.21 4.47
CA LYS A 201 -14.91 -6.80 5.75
C LYS A 201 -14.01 -5.78 6.45
N PRO A 202 -14.58 -4.95 7.36
CA PRO A 202 -13.80 -3.95 8.12
C PRO A 202 -12.66 -4.53 8.94
N ASP A 203 -12.81 -5.76 9.43
CA ASP A 203 -11.82 -6.47 10.23
C ASP A 203 -10.76 -7.22 9.42
N ASP A 204 -10.89 -7.31 8.10
CA ASP A 204 -9.86 -7.89 7.25
C ASP A 204 -8.55 -7.10 7.37
N PHE A 205 -7.47 -7.80 7.69
CA PHE A 205 -6.13 -7.18 7.82
C PHE A 205 -5.72 -6.42 6.55
N ALA A 206 -6.08 -6.93 5.37
CA ALA A 206 -5.83 -6.27 4.10
C ALA A 206 -6.50 -4.88 4.00
N ILE A 207 -7.70 -4.71 4.57
CA ILE A 207 -8.40 -3.42 4.61
C ILE A 207 -7.71 -2.47 5.58
N LYS A 208 -7.32 -2.94 6.77
CA LYS A 208 -6.53 -2.15 7.71
C LYS A 208 -5.23 -1.65 7.07
N MET A 209 -4.51 -2.54 6.38
CA MET A 209 -3.27 -2.20 5.70
C MET A 209 -3.47 -1.16 4.59
N VAL A 210 -4.47 -1.31 3.72
CA VAL A 210 -4.68 -0.32 2.64
C VAL A 210 -5.16 1.02 3.17
N CYS A 211 -5.99 1.06 4.22
CA CYS A 211 -6.36 2.30 4.92
C CYS A 211 -5.13 2.99 5.52
N ALA A 212 -4.30 2.24 6.24
CA ALA A 212 -3.07 2.75 6.83
C ALA A 212 -2.09 3.29 5.76
N GLN A 213 -1.88 2.58 4.65
CA GLN A 213 -1.07 3.06 3.52
C GLN A 213 -1.54 4.42 3.00
N HIS A 214 -2.85 4.60 2.88
CA HIS A 214 -3.43 5.87 2.44
C HIS A 214 -3.23 6.98 3.47
N LEU A 215 -3.44 6.72 4.76
CA LEU A 215 -3.16 7.70 5.82
C LEU A 215 -1.69 8.12 5.82
N VAL A 216 -0.76 7.17 5.68
CA VAL A 216 0.67 7.48 5.50
C VAL A 216 0.89 8.37 4.27
N ALA A 217 0.30 8.03 3.11
CA ALA A 217 0.45 8.82 1.89
C ALA A 217 -0.10 10.25 2.05
N TRP A 218 -1.23 10.41 2.72
CA TRP A 218 -1.81 11.72 2.97
C TRP A 218 -0.93 12.58 3.87
N ARG A 219 -0.41 12.03 4.98
CA ARG A 219 0.42 12.80 5.91
C ARG A 219 1.83 13.09 5.41
N THR A 220 2.39 12.25 4.49
CA THR A 220 3.77 12.42 4.03
C THR A 220 3.88 13.00 2.63
N LEU A 221 2.94 12.68 1.75
CA LEU A 221 3.03 13.04 0.34
C LEU A 221 1.91 13.98 -0.12
N TYR A 222 0.64 13.62 0.06
CA TYR A 222 -0.46 14.35 -0.56
C TYR A 222 -0.76 15.67 0.15
N ALA A 223 -1.01 15.62 1.43
CA ALA A 223 -1.44 16.76 2.22
C ALA A 223 -0.72 16.87 3.58
N PRO A 224 0.63 16.94 3.63
CA PRO A 224 1.38 16.94 4.89
C PRO A 224 1.00 18.08 5.83
N LEU A 225 0.53 19.22 5.33
CA LEU A 225 0.03 20.32 6.15
C LEU A 225 -1.30 20.02 6.86
N MET A 226 -1.94 18.91 6.55
CA MET A 226 -3.18 18.45 7.17
C MET A 226 -2.97 17.20 8.04
N ALA A 227 -1.73 16.81 8.31
CA ALA A 227 -1.39 15.58 9.03
C ALA A 227 -2.13 15.48 10.37
N ASP A 228 -2.20 16.56 11.14
CA ASP A 228 -2.88 16.62 12.45
C ASP A 228 -4.41 16.55 12.38
N LYS A 229 -4.98 16.66 11.17
CA LYS A 229 -6.43 16.61 10.93
C LYS A 229 -6.88 15.29 10.29
N LEU A 230 -5.94 14.40 9.98
CA LEU A 230 -6.30 13.12 9.41
C LEU A 230 -7.11 12.29 10.40
N PRO A 231 -8.11 11.53 9.92
CA PRO A 231 -8.85 10.61 10.77
C PRO A 231 -7.94 9.51 11.29
N SER A 232 -8.34 8.88 12.39
CA SER A 232 -7.68 7.66 12.85
C SER A 232 -7.84 6.51 11.85
N LEU A 233 -7.07 5.44 12.02
CA LEU A 233 -7.23 4.24 11.20
C LEU A 233 -8.64 3.64 11.39
N GLU A 234 -9.12 3.59 12.61
CA GLU A 234 -10.45 3.07 12.96
C GLU A 234 -11.57 3.91 12.31
N ASP A 235 -11.51 5.24 12.44
CA ASP A 235 -12.48 6.14 11.81
C ASP A 235 -12.47 6.00 10.28
N THR A 236 -11.28 5.85 9.68
CA THR A 236 -11.13 5.66 8.23
C THR A 236 -11.79 4.36 7.77
N ILE A 237 -11.59 3.26 8.49
CA ILE A 237 -12.21 1.95 8.19
C ILE A 237 -13.73 2.04 8.37
N GLY A 238 -14.19 2.70 9.43
CA GLY A 238 -15.62 2.93 9.69
C GLY A 238 -16.30 3.67 8.52
N ALA A 239 -15.72 4.82 8.13
CA ALA A 239 -16.23 5.62 7.03
C ALA A 239 -16.17 4.90 5.67
N LEU A 240 -15.10 4.14 5.40
CA LEU A 240 -14.99 3.31 4.19
C LEU A 240 -16.09 2.24 4.14
N SER A 241 -16.42 1.65 5.29
CA SER A 241 -17.47 0.62 5.39
C SER A 241 -18.87 1.21 5.17
N GLU A 242 -19.10 2.44 5.60
CA GLU A 242 -20.34 3.17 5.33
C GLU A 242 -20.48 3.51 3.86
N GLU A 243 -19.43 3.99 3.23
CA GLU A 243 -19.38 4.29 1.80
C GLU A 243 -19.69 3.04 0.95
N LYS A 244 -19.10 1.88 1.30
CA LYS A 244 -19.40 0.60 0.64
C LYS A 244 -20.87 0.23 0.73
N ARG A 245 -21.50 0.40 1.91
CA ARG A 245 -22.92 0.09 2.10
C ARG A 245 -23.81 0.97 1.23
N THR A 246 -23.50 2.25 1.16
CA THR A 246 -24.26 3.21 0.35
C THR A 246 -24.18 2.87 -1.14
N ASN A 247 -22.98 2.54 -1.64
CA ASN A 247 -22.78 2.20 -3.05
C ASN A 247 -23.43 0.87 -3.47
N ASN A 248 -23.65 -0.07 -2.54
CA ASN A 248 -24.30 -1.35 -2.82
C ASN A 248 -25.87 -1.24 -2.86
N HIS A 249 -26.43 -0.11 -2.43
CA HIS A 249 -27.89 0.13 -2.41
C HIS A 249 -28.34 1.11 -3.50
N SER A 250 -27.39 1.63 -4.30
CA SER A 250 -27.62 2.54 -5.43
C SER A 250 -27.54 1.81 -6.76
#